data_68c7edfcf31eddda51a4a613851bf142
#
_entry.id   68c7edfcf31eddda51a4a613851bf142
#
_cell.length_a   1.000
_cell.length_b   1.000
_cell.length_c   1.000
_cell.angle_alpha   90.00
_cell.angle_beta   90.00
_cell.angle_gamma   90.00
#
_symmetry.space_group_name_H-M   'P 1'
#
loop_
_entity.id
_entity.type
_entity.pdbx_description
1 polymer ?
#
loop_
_entity_poly.entity_id
_entity_poly.type
_entity_poly.pdbx_seq_one_letter_code
_entity_poly.pdbx_strand_id
1 'polypeptide(L)'
;YTKKPVIIVPTIASTDAPCSALSVIYTDEGVFEKYLFLPSSPDMVMVDTDIVCKAPVRLLISGMGDALATYFEARACKRSDASNCVGGKCTLAAMNLAQLCYDTLMENGVQAMIAAKEGICTKAVENVIEANTYLSGIGFESGGLAGAHAIHNGFTAIPETHKMYHGEKVAFGTLVQLVLEDAGEDEIMEVIDFCSEIGLPVTLKGLGIDEVKPEQIMEVARLACAPDDTMGNMPFNVEPEDLYAAIMGADALGRYYTEE
;
A
#
# COMPACT_ATOMS: atom_id res chain seq x y z
N TYR A 1 -1.22 -27.55 5.01
CA TYR A 1 -1.76 -28.89 4.73
C TYR A 1 -0.66 -29.90 4.43
N THR A 2 0.22 -29.62 3.47
CA THR A 2 1.22 -30.58 3.00
C THR A 2 2.52 -30.57 3.81
N LYS A 3 2.80 -29.52 4.57
CA LYS A 3 4.06 -29.30 5.30
C LYS A 3 5.31 -29.44 4.42
N LYS A 4 5.19 -29.13 3.14
CA LYS A 4 6.31 -29.11 2.21
C LYS A 4 6.95 -27.73 2.19
N PRO A 5 8.27 -27.64 1.92
CA PRO A 5 8.91 -26.37 1.64
C PRO A 5 8.22 -25.63 0.51
N VAL A 6 8.09 -24.31 0.64
CA VAL A 6 7.45 -23.42 -0.35
C VAL A 6 8.49 -22.47 -0.90
N ILE A 7 8.66 -22.49 -2.22
CA ILE A 7 9.50 -21.54 -2.95
C ILE A 7 8.57 -20.67 -3.79
N ILE A 8 8.61 -19.37 -3.58
CA ILE A 8 7.86 -18.39 -4.38
C ILE A 8 8.80 -17.84 -5.46
N VAL A 9 8.34 -17.85 -6.71
CA VAL A 9 9.08 -17.27 -7.85
C VAL A 9 8.16 -16.27 -8.53
N PRO A 10 8.09 -15.02 -8.04
CA PRO A 10 7.22 -14.01 -8.63
C PRO A 10 7.76 -13.56 -9.99
N THR A 11 6.85 -13.34 -10.94
CA THR A 11 7.16 -12.81 -12.28
C THR A 11 6.79 -11.34 -12.43
N ILE A 12 6.23 -10.77 -11.37
CA ILE A 12 5.87 -9.35 -11.24
C ILE A 12 6.19 -8.88 -9.82
N ALA A 13 6.40 -7.59 -9.65
CA ALA A 13 6.63 -6.94 -8.35
C ALA A 13 5.51 -5.91 -8.07
N SER A 14 4.26 -6.38 -8.12
CA SER A 14 3.07 -5.54 -8.01
C SER A 14 2.52 -5.39 -6.59
N THR A 15 3.02 -6.20 -5.66
CA THR A 15 2.68 -6.20 -4.23
C THR A 15 3.83 -6.79 -3.40
N ASP A 16 3.75 -6.66 -2.11
CA ASP A 16 4.71 -7.17 -1.12
C ASP A 16 4.40 -8.59 -0.61
N ALA A 17 3.29 -9.18 -1.04
CA ALA A 17 2.83 -10.50 -0.64
C ALA A 17 3.87 -11.65 -0.75
N PRO A 18 4.81 -11.68 -1.70
CA PRO A 18 5.70 -12.83 -1.90
C PRO A 18 6.51 -13.25 -0.68
N CYS A 19 6.87 -12.32 0.22
CA CYS A 19 7.72 -12.61 1.39
C CYS A 19 6.93 -12.87 2.67
N SER A 20 5.61 -12.64 2.67
CA SER A 20 4.80 -12.66 3.88
C SER A 20 4.14 -14.01 4.19
N ALA A 21 3.77 -14.21 5.46
CA ALA A 21 2.90 -15.30 5.91
C ALA A 21 1.42 -14.88 5.93
N LEU A 22 1.03 -13.98 5.03
CA LEU A 22 -0.31 -13.43 4.93
C LEU A 22 -0.88 -13.64 3.52
N SER A 23 -2.13 -14.07 3.44
CA SER A 23 -2.93 -14.04 2.22
C SER A 23 -4.18 -13.21 2.46
N VAL A 24 -4.48 -12.30 1.56
CA VAL A 24 -5.73 -11.54 1.57
C VAL A 24 -6.78 -12.30 0.75
N ILE A 25 -7.94 -12.55 1.35
CA ILE A 25 -9.04 -13.28 0.71
C ILE A 25 -10.09 -12.28 0.27
N TYR A 26 -10.50 -12.42 -0.98
CA TYR A 26 -11.55 -11.61 -1.60
C TYR A 26 -12.71 -12.49 -2.04
N THR A 27 -13.90 -11.92 -2.12
CA THR A 27 -15.07 -12.57 -2.74
C THR A 27 -14.86 -12.69 -4.25
N ASP A 28 -15.74 -13.43 -4.92
CA ASP A 28 -15.74 -13.58 -6.39
C ASP A 28 -15.97 -12.22 -7.10
N GLU A 29 -16.61 -11.26 -6.41
CA GLU A 29 -16.84 -9.88 -6.88
C GLU A 29 -15.64 -8.95 -6.62
N GLY A 30 -14.58 -9.43 -5.94
CA GLY A 30 -13.37 -8.65 -5.65
C GLY A 30 -13.46 -7.77 -4.38
N VAL A 31 -14.46 -8.02 -3.51
CA VAL A 31 -14.60 -7.34 -2.23
C VAL A 31 -13.73 -8.02 -1.18
N PHE A 32 -13.02 -7.24 -0.36
CA PHE A 32 -12.25 -7.76 0.77
C PHE A 32 -13.15 -8.59 1.71
N GLU A 33 -12.70 -9.81 2.07
CA GLU A 33 -13.39 -10.68 3.01
C GLU A 33 -12.63 -10.81 4.33
N LYS A 34 -11.34 -11.20 4.27
CA LYS A 34 -10.53 -11.40 5.49
C LYS A 34 -9.04 -11.58 5.21
N TYR A 35 -8.25 -11.43 6.25
CA TYR A 35 -6.86 -11.87 6.27
C TYR A 35 -6.77 -13.36 6.64
N LEU A 36 -5.98 -14.12 5.88
CA LEU A 36 -5.63 -15.49 6.18
C LEU A 36 -4.15 -15.57 6.57
N PHE A 37 -3.89 -15.71 7.86
CA PHE A 37 -2.54 -15.88 8.36
C PHE A 37 -2.05 -17.31 8.15
N LEU A 38 -0.90 -17.46 7.55
CA LEU A 38 -0.23 -18.73 7.31
C LEU A 38 0.68 -19.06 8.51
N PRO A 39 1.00 -20.35 8.73
CA PRO A 39 1.82 -20.75 9.88
C PRO A 39 3.29 -20.32 9.79
N SER A 40 3.77 -19.96 8.61
CA SER A 40 5.13 -19.46 8.36
C SER A 40 5.18 -18.75 7.02
N SER A 41 6.16 -17.83 6.90
CA SER A 41 6.56 -17.25 5.60
C SER A 41 7.13 -18.34 4.69
N PRO A 42 7.25 -18.11 3.37
CA PRO A 42 7.88 -19.03 2.43
C PRO A 42 9.32 -19.37 2.83
N ASP A 43 9.77 -20.59 2.51
CA ASP A 43 11.16 -21.00 2.77
C ASP A 43 12.16 -20.27 1.88
N MET A 44 11.72 -19.83 0.71
CA MET A 44 12.53 -19.05 -0.23
C MET A 44 11.64 -18.19 -1.13
N VAL A 45 12.10 -16.98 -1.41
CA VAL A 45 11.59 -16.14 -2.51
C VAL A 45 12.73 -15.93 -3.50
N MET A 46 12.52 -16.31 -4.75
CA MET A 46 13.51 -16.18 -5.81
C MET A 46 12.98 -15.24 -6.89
N VAL A 47 13.67 -14.12 -7.10
CA VAL A 47 13.26 -13.09 -8.06
C VAL A 47 14.28 -13.02 -9.19
N ASP A 48 13.81 -13.24 -10.42
CA ASP A 48 14.57 -12.94 -11.64
C ASP A 48 14.18 -11.52 -12.11
N THR A 49 15.07 -10.56 -11.89
CA THR A 49 14.79 -9.14 -12.16
C THR A 49 14.62 -8.85 -13.65
N ASP A 50 15.27 -9.64 -14.54
CA ASP A 50 15.08 -9.52 -15.99
C ASP A 50 13.67 -9.97 -16.44
N ILE A 51 13.09 -10.92 -15.75
CA ILE A 51 11.70 -11.34 -16.00
C ILE A 51 10.74 -10.28 -15.49
N VAL A 52 10.91 -9.83 -14.24
CA VAL A 52 10.03 -8.82 -13.61
C VAL A 52 10.06 -7.50 -14.37
N CYS A 53 11.25 -7.05 -14.81
CA CYS A 53 11.42 -5.82 -15.58
C CYS A 53 10.66 -5.83 -16.93
N LYS A 54 10.39 -6.98 -17.51
CA LYS A 54 9.64 -7.13 -18.77
C LYS A 54 8.13 -7.18 -18.57
N ALA A 55 7.66 -7.24 -17.34
CA ALA A 55 6.23 -7.16 -17.04
C ALA A 55 5.68 -5.75 -17.35
N PRO A 56 4.34 -5.60 -17.54
CA PRO A 56 3.75 -4.28 -17.72
C PRO A 56 4.13 -3.33 -16.59
N VAL A 57 4.69 -2.17 -16.93
CA VAL A 57 5.24 -1.21 -15.95
C VAL A 57 4.22 -0.77 -14.89
N ARG A 58 2.92 -0.74 -15.22
CA ARG A 58 1.84 -0.45 -14.27
C ARG A 58 1.86 -1.39 -13.06
N LEU A 59 2.31 -2.64 -13.24
CA LEU A 59 2.44 -3.60 -12.12
C LEU A 59 3.58 -3.22 -11.17
N LEU A 60 4.71 -2.76 -11.71
CA LEU A 60 5.82 -2.25 -10.88
C LEU A 60 5.39 -0.98 -10.14
N ILE A 61 4.67 -0.08 -10.81
CA ILE A 61 4.12 1.15 -10.22
C ILE A 61 3.12 0.81 -9.10
N SER A 62 2.21 -0.15 -9.34
CA SER A 62 1.31 -0.63 -8.29
C SER A 62 2.09 -1.14 -7.06
N GLY A 63 3.16 -1.90 -7.28
CA GLY A 63 4.01 -2.36 -6.18
C GLY A 63 4.65 -1.21 -5.40
N MET A 64 5.06 -0.13 -6.08
CA MET A 64 5.56 1.07 -5.41
C MET A 64 4.48 1.74 -4.55
N GLY A 65 3.22 1.75 -5.01
CA GLY A 65 2.10 2.29 -4.24
C GLY A 65 1.78 1.48 -2.98
N ASP A 66 1.92 0.16 -3.06
CA ASP A 66 1.78 -0.76 -1.93
C ASP A 66 2.93 -0.55 -0.93
N ALA A 67 4.16 -0.59 -1.42
CA ALA A 67 5.38 -0.43 -0.63
C ALA A 67 5.50 0.95 0.04
N LEU A 68 4.93 1.99 -0.56
CA LEU A 68 4.88 3.35 0.01
C LEU A 68 4.16 3.38 1.36
N ALA A 69 3.07 2.65 1.51
CA ALA A 69 2.28 2.59 2.75
C ALA A 69 3.07 2.01 3.92
N THR A 70 3.96 1.08 3.65
CA THR A 70 4.69 0.30 4.68
C THR A 70 5.35 1.18 5.73
N TYR A 71 6.00 2.27 5.33
CA TYR A 71 6.63 3.19 6.28
C TYR A 71 5.62 3.90 7.18
N PHE A 72 4.58 4.47 6.58
CA PHE A 72 3.58 5.26 7.31
C PHE A 72 2.76 4.40 8.27
N GLU A 73 2.40 3.19 7.86
CA GLU A 73 1.64 2.27 8.69
C GLU A 73 2.49 1.67 9.82
N ALA A 74 3.75 1.28 9.54
CA ALA A 74 4.68 0.84 10.59
C ALA A 74 4.93 1.97 11.61
N ARG A 75 5.03 3.24 11.16
CA ARG A 75 5.14 4.42 12.02
C ARG A 75 3.91 4.57 12.92
N ALA A 76 2.70 4.43 12.35
CA ALA A 76 1.46 4.49 13.10
C ALA A 76 1.37 3.36 14.15
N CYS A 77 1.64 2.11 13.75
CA CYS A 77 1.66 0.95 14.64
C CYS A 77 2.68 1.09 15.77
N LYS A 78 3.87 1.64 15.48
CA LYS A 78 4.87 1.91 16.51
C LYS A 78 4.41 2.97 17.51
N ARG A 79 3.72 4.01 17.06
CA ARG A 79 3.18 5.08 17.92
C ARG A 79 2.03 4.61 18.80
N SER A 80 1.18 3.73 18.29
CA SER A 80 0.04 3.15 19.01
C SER A 80 0.40 1.95 19.89
N ASP A 81 1.62 1.42 19.75
CA ASP A 81 2.02 0.13 20.32
C ASP A 81 1.07 -1.01 19.86
N ALA A 82 0.57 -0.94 18.64
CA ALA A 82 -0.27 -1.98 18.06
C ALA A 82 0.50 -3.27 17.82
N SER A 83 -0.22 -4.38 17.71
CA SER A 83 0.38 -5.65 17.31
C SER A 83 0.63 -5.65 15.79
N ASN A 84 1.79 -6.21 15.40
CA ASN A 84 2.09 -6.45 13.99
C ASN A 84 1.39 -7.72 13.46
N CYS A 85 1.57 -8.03 12.18
CA CYS A 85 0.86 -9.13 11.51
C CYS A 85 1.23 -10.53 12.05
N VAL A 86 2.32 -10.66 12.80
CA VAL A 86 2.77 -11.93 13.41
C VAL A 86 2.53 -12.00 14.93
N GLY A 87 1.73 -11.07 15.47
CA GLY A 87 1.35 -11.03 16.87
C GLY A 87 2.44 -10.48 17.82
N GLY A 88 3.47 -9.86 17.26
CA GLY A 88 4.53 -9.13 17.99
C GLY A 88 4.29 -7.62 17.96
N LYS A 89 5.38 -6.86 18.13
CA LYS A 89 5.41 -5.39 18.08
C LYS A 89 6.40 -4.91 17.02
N CYS A 90 6.19 -3.71 16.51
CA CYS A 90 7.13 -3.08 15.59
C CYS A 90 8.48 -2.87 16.27
N THR A 91 9.50 -3.60 15.81
CA THR A 91 10.87 -3.52 16.32
C THR A 91 11.64 -2.37 15.69
N LEU A 92 12.83 -2.05 16.24
CA LEU A 92 13.74 -1.10 15.59
C LEU A 92 14.16 -1.58 14.20
N ALA A 93 14.40 -2.89 14.03
CA ALA A 93 14.76 -3.47 12.74
C ALA A 93 13.61 -3.34 11.73
N ALA A 94 12.37 -3.68 12.12
CA ALA A 94 11.20 -3.54 11.27
C ALA A 94 10.99 -2.09 10.81
N MET A 95 11.09 -1.13 11.75
CA MET A 95 10.94 0.29 11.41
C MET A 95 12.04 0.79 10.46
N ASN A 96 13.28 0.31 10.63
CA ASN A 96 14.36 0.67 9.70
C ASN A 96 14.20 0.02 8.32
N LEU A 97 13.64 -1.18 8.23
CA LEU A 97 13.31 -1.79 6.93
C LEU A 97 12.19 -0.99 6.23
N ALA A 98 11.15 -0.60 6.95
CA ALA A 98 10.09 0.24 6.42
C ALA A 98 10.61 1.62 5.96
N GLN A 99 11.52 2.25 6.73
CA GLN A 99 12.18 3.49 6.33
C GLN A 99 13.03 3.30 5.08
N LEU A 100 13.86 2.24 5.04
CA LEU A 100 14.69 1.93 3.88
C LEU A 100 13.84 1.67 2.63
N CYS A 101 12.67 1.05 2.79
CA CYS A 101 11.69 0.87 1.72
C CYS A 101 11.29 2.24 1.15
N TYR A 102 10.81 3.13 2.00
CA TYR A 102 10.41 4.49 1.63
C TYR A 102 11.53 5.26 0.93
N ASP A 103 12.72 5.33 1.55
CA ASP A 103 13.87 6.04 1.00
C ASP A 103 14.26 5.48 -0.39
N THR A 104 14.22 4.14 -0.55
CA THR A 104 14.52 3.48 -1.83
C THR A 104 13.52 3.88 -2.92
N LEU A 105 12.22 3.97 -2.59
CA LEU A 105 11.21 4.40 -3.54
C LEU A 105 11.42 5.86 -3.96
N MET A 106 11.65 6.75 -3.01
CA MET A 106 11.87 8.19 -3.29
C MET A 106 13.11 8.40 -4.17
N GLU A 107 14.21 7.69 -3.89
CA GLU A 107 15.46 7.82 -4.65
C GLU A 107 15.42 7.17 -6.03
N ASN A 108 14.71 6.05 -6.19
CA ASN A 108 14.83 5.20 -7.38
C ASN A 108 13.54 5.08 -8.20
N GLY A 109 12.35 5.39 -7.64
CA GLY A 109 11.06 5.04 -8.22
C GLY A 109 10.84 5.61 -9.62
N VAL A 110 11.10 6.90 -9.82
CA VAL A 110 10.95 7.57 -11.12
C VAL A 110 11.92 6.99 -12.15
N GLN A 111 13.17 6.81 -11.78
CA GLN A 111 14.20 6.25 -12.69
C GLN A 111 13.87 4.78 -13.04
N ALA A 112 13.39 4.02 -12.07
CA ALA A 112 12.95 2.64 -12.28
C ALA A 112 11.75 2.56 -13.24
N MET A 113 10.74 3.42 -13.04
CA MET A 113 9.56 3.51 -13.90
C MET A 113 9.97 3.84 -15.36
N ILE A 114 10.85 4.82 -15.55
CA ILE A 114 11.34 5.22 -16.89
C ILE A 114 12.08 4.05 -17.56
N ALA A 115 13.01 3.39 -16.86
CA ALA A 115 13.75 2.27 -17.40
C ALA A 115 12.88 1.04 -17.70
N ALA A 116 11.95 0.72 -16.79
CA ALA A 116 11.01 -0.40 -16.96
C ALA A 116 10.03 -0.19 -18.13
N LYS A 117 9.65 1.06 -18.44
CA LYS A 117 8.87 1.37 -19.67
C LYS A 117 9.56 0.94 -20.94
N GLU A 118 10.89 0.96 -20.95
CA GLU A 118 11.72 0.52 -22.07
C GLU A 118 12.16 -0.96 -21.94
N GLY A 119 11.73 -1.67 -20.90
CA GLY A 119 12.11 -3.05 -20.61
C GLY A 119 13.59 -3.21 -20.23
N ILE A 120 14.21 -2.15 -19.69
CA ILE A 120 15.64 -2.12 -19.31
C ILE A 120 15.77 -2.30 -17.80
N CYS A 121 16.41 -3.42 -17.39
CA CYS A 121 16.68 -3.70 -15.98
C CYS A 121 17.94 -2.94 -15.53
N THR A 122 17.73 -1.73 -14.98
CA THR A 122 18.79 -0.91 -14.38
C THR A 122 18.90 -1.20 -12.88
N LYS A 123 19.96 -0.66 -12.23
CA LYS A 123 20.08 -0.78 -10.76
C LYS A 123 18.89 -0.15 -10.02
N ALA A 124 18.33 0.94 -10.53
CA ALA A 124 17.12 1.52 -9.97
C ALA A 124 15.91 0.56 -10.03
N VAL A 125 15.75 -0.17 -11.16
CA VAL A 125 14.70 -1.21 -11.27
C VAL A 125 14.92 -2.33 -10.28
N GLU A 126 16.15 -2.84 -10.14
CA GLU A 126 16.48 -3.88 -9.14
C GLU A 126 16.18 -3.41 -7.72
N ASN A 127 16.58 -2.18 -7.36
CA ASN A 127 16.33 -1.60 -6.04
C ASN A 127 14.82 -1.48 -5.76
N VAL A 128 14.02 -1.04 -6.74
CA VAL A 128 12.56 -0.94 -6.59
C VAL A 128 11.91 -2.33 -6.50
N ILE A 129 12.38 -3.31 -7.26
CA ILE A 129 11.90 -4.70 -7.12
C ILE A 129 12.18 -5.23 -5.71
N GLU A 130 13.37 -4.97 -5.16
CA GLU A 130 13.72 -5.32 -3.78
C GLU A 130 12.82 -4.58 -2.77
N ALA A 131 12.59 -3.28 -2.97
CA ALA A 131 11.72 -2.49 -2.12
C ALA A 131 10.29 -3.04 -2.12
N ASN A 132 9.70 -3.26 -3.31
CA ASN A 132 8.34 -3.74 -3.47
C ASN A 132 8.11 -5.14 -2.88
N THR A 133 9.09 -6.03 -2.95
CA THR A 133 8.88 -7.45 -2.59
C THR A 133 9.43 -7.80 -1.22
N TYR A 134 10.63 -7.31 -0.89
CA TYR A 134 11.34 -7.71 0.32
C TYR A 134 11.28 -6.67 1.43
N LEU A 135 11.68 -5.42 1.16
CA LEU A 135 11.69 -4.38 2.20
C LEU A 135 10.26 -4.08 2.68
N SER A 136 9.32 -3.97 1.74
CA SER A 136 7.90 -3.85 2.06
C SER A 136 7.36 -5.11 2.72
N GLY A 137 7.61 -6.29 2.13
CA GLY A 137 7.08 -7.56 2.63
C GLY A 137 7.46 -7.89 4.08
N ILE A 138 8.73 -7.70 4.45
CA ILE A 138 9.18 -7.87 5.84
C ILE A 138 8.80 -6.64 6.68
N GLY A 139 8.81 -5.45 6.06
CA GLY A 139 8.48 -4.18 6.70
C GLY A 139 7.06 -4.16 7.23
N PHE A 140 6.06 -4.48 6.39
CA PHE A 140 4.66 -4.48 6.83
C PHE A 140 4.34 -5.63 7.79
N GLU A 141 4.84 -6.85 7.51
CA GLU A 141 4.57 -8.02 8.36
C GLU A 141 5.09 -7.81 9.78
N SER A 142 6.30 -7.24 9.92
CA SER A 142 6.96 -6.98 11.20
C SER A 142 6.70 -5.60 11.78
N GLY A 143 6.30 -4.63 10.96
CA GLY A 143 5.93 -3.27 11.35
C GLY A 143 4.48 -3.13 11.76
N GLY A 144 3.59 -3.74 11.02
CA GLY A 144 2.14 -3.70 11.16
C GLY A 144 1.46 -2.89 10.05
N LEU A 145 0.17 -3.12 9.87
CA LEU A 145 -0.73 -2.38 8.97
C LEU A 145 -1.61 -1.43 9.79
N ALA A 146 -2.08 -0.35 9.20
CA ALA A 146 -2.92 0.65 9.86
C ALA A 146 -3.99 1.23 8.94
N GLY A 147 -3.97 2.55 8.68
CA GLY A 147 -5.02 3.25 7.95
C GLY A 147 -5.03 2.96 6.46
N ALA A 148 -3.88 2.96 5.78
CA ALA A 148 -3.81 2.89 4.33
C ALA A 148 -4.45 1.60 3.78
N HIS A 149 -4.15 0.45 4.37
CA HIS A 149 -4.74 -0.83 3.98
C HIS A 149 -6.21 -0.97 4.38
N ALA A 150 -6.61 -0.46 5.55
CA ALA A 150 -8.02 -0.43 5.93
C ALA A 150 -8.86 0.41 4.95
N ILE A 151 -8.34 1.55 4.51
CA ILE A 151 -8.97 2.41 3.50
C ILE A 151 -9.06 1.69 2.15
N HIS A 152 -7.96 1.03 1.72
CA HIS A 152 -7.98 0.18 0.54
C HIS A 152 -9.10 -0.88 0.62
N ASN A 153 -9.23 -1.59 1.75
CA ASN A 153 -10.25 -2.60 1.97
C ASN A 153 -11.66 -2.02 1.80
N GLY A 154 -11.91 -0.85 2.38
CA GLY A 154 -13.17 -0.13 2.20
C GLY A 154 -13.46 0.19 0.72
N PHE A 155 -12.47 0.64 -0.04
CA PHE A 155 -12.64 0.92 -1.48
C PHE A 155 -12.93 -0.31 -2.32
N THR A 156 -12.66 -1.53 -1.86
CA THR A 156 -13.03 -2.75 -2.58
C THR A 156 -14.54 -2.93 -2.74
N ALA A 157 -15.35 -2.26 -1.91
CA ALA A 157 -16.80 -2.26 -2.02
C ALA A 157 -17.34 -1.34 -3.14
N ILE A 158 -16.47 -0.50 -3.74
CA ILE A 158 -16.86 0.43 -4.80
C ILE A 158 -16.52 -0.19 -6.17
N PRO A 159 -17.53 -0.57 -6.98
CA PRO A 159 -17.30 -1.26 -8.27
C PRO A 159 -16.42 -0.49 -9.26
N GLU A 160 -16.49 0.84 -9.23
CA GLU A 160 -15.71 1.74 -10.08
C GLU A 160 -14.19 1.54 -9.86
N THR A 161 -13.78 1.15 -8.65
CA THR A 161 -12.36 0.94 -8.28
C THR A 161 -11.83 -0.46 -8.61
N HIS A 162 -12.68 -1.39 -9.07
CA HIS A 162 -12.26 -2.78 -9.37
C HIS A 162 -11.25 -2.88 -10.52
N LYS A 163 -11.12 -1.85 -11.36
CA LYS A 163 -10.11 -1.76 -12.42
C LYS A 163 -8.73 -1.34 -11.91
N MET A 164 -8.67 -0.86 -10.67
CA MET A 164 -7.44 -0.43 -10.02
C MET A 164 -6.76 -1.61 -9.35
N TYR A 165 -5.43 -1.66 -9.49
CA TYR A 165 -4.63 -2.64 -8.75
C TYR A 165 -4.59 -2.31 -7.27
N HIS A 166 -4.16 -3.29 -6.47
CA HIS A 166 -4.07 -3.17 -5.02
C HIS A 166 -3.30 -1.92 -4.59
N GLY A 167 -2.04 -1.81 -5.01
CA GLY A 167 -1.18 -0.70 -4.59
C GLY A 167 -1.62 0.67 -5.12
N GLU A 168 -2.37 0.74 -6.22
CA GLU A 168 -2.95 2.02 -6.67
C GLU A 168 -3.97 2.54 -5.66
N LYS A 169 -4.80 1.66 -5.08
CA LYS A 169 -5.75 2.03 -4.02
C LYS A 169 -5.04 2.28 -2.69
N VAL A 170 -4.00 1.51 -2.37
CA VAL A 170 -3.20 1.69 -1.15
C VAL A 170 -2.46 3.02 -1.17
N ALA A 171 -1.93 3.45 -2.32
CA ALA A 171 -1.27 4.76 -2.46
C ALA A 171 -2.21 5.93 -2.10
N PHE A 172 -3.45 5.92 -2.61
CA PHE A 172 -4.45 6.90 -2.20
C PHE A 172 -4.82 6.75 -0.71
N GLY A 173 -4.92 5.52 -0.20
CA GLY A 173 -5.11 5.24 1.23
C GLY A 173 -4.01 5.83 2.10
N THR A 174 -2.76 5.80 1.63
CA THR A 174 -1.62 6.44 2.32
C THR A 174 -1.79 7.95 2.42
N LEU A 175 -2.21 8.60 1.34
CA LEU A 175 -2.50 10.04 1.35
C LEU A 175 -3.63 10.37 2.34
N VAL A 176 -4.70 9.57 2.36
CA VAL A 176 -5.80 9.73 3.32
C VAL A 176 -5.31 9.53 4.76
N GLN A 177 -4.45 8.53 5.02
CA GLN A 177 -3.86 8.33 6.35
C GLN A 177 -3.05 9.54 6.80
N LEU A 178 -2.26 10.15 5.93
CA LEU A 178 -1.49 11.36 6.24
C LEU A 178 -2.41 12.54 6.62
N VAL A 179 -3.53 12.71 5.93
CA VAL A 179 -4.53 13.72 6.27
C VAL A 179 -5.17 13.41 7.63
N LEU A 180 -5.49 12.15 7.94
CA LEU A 180 -5.99 11.73 9.27
C LEU A 180 -4.98 12.00 10.40
N GLU A 181 -3.69 11.84 10.10
CA GLU A 181 -2.60 12.08 11.07
C GLU A 181 -2.29 13.57 11.29
N ASP A 182 -2.96 14.49 10.57
CA ASP A 182 -2.63 15.91 10.51
C ASP A 182 -1.13 16.11 10.19
N ALA A 183 -0.66 15.37 9.19
CA ALA A 183 0.73 15.40 8.74
C ALA A 183 1.09 16.79 8.19
N GLY A 184 2.36 17.16 8.29
CA GLY A 184 2.84 18.43 7.75
C GLY A 184 2.66 18.55 6.24
N GLU A 185 2.43 19.76 5.75
CA GLU A 185 2.23 20.04 4.32
C GLU A 185 3.36 19.48 3.46
N ASP A 186 4.62 19.62 3.89
CA ASP A 186 5.79 19.13 3.16
C ASP A 186 5.74 17.59 2.96
N GLU A 187 5.31 16.82 3.97
CA GLU A 187 5.20 15.36 3.89
C GLU A 187 4.06 14.93 2.96
N ILE A 188 2.93 15.63 3.02
CA ILE A 188 1.80 15.39 2.12
C ILE A 188 2.18 15.68 0.67
N MET A 189 2.84 16.82 0.43
CA MET A 189 3.30 17.23 -0.89
C MET A 189 4.31 16.24 -1.48
N GLU A 190 5.29 15.78 -0.69
CA GLU A 190 6.27 14.80 -1.14
C GLU A 190 5.60 13.51 -1.63
N VAL A 191 4.56 13.04 -0.94
CA VAL A 191 3.80 11.85 -1.34
C VAL A 191 2.95 12.12 -2.60
N ILE A 192 2.29 13.28 -2.70
CA ILE A 192 1.51 13.65 -3.88
C ILE A 192 2.42 13.76 -5.11
N ASP A 193 3.56 14.45 -4.98
CA ASP A 193 4.52 14.64 -6.07
C ASP A 193 5.06 13.30 -6.57
N PHE A 194 5.51 12.44 -5.65
CA PHE A 194 5.98 11.10 -5.99
C PHE A 194 4.90 10.28 -6.72
N CYS A 195 3.71 10.18 -6.13
CA CYS A 195 2.61 9.42 -6.72
C CYS A 195 2.22 9.95 -8.11
N SER A 196 2.12 11.26 -8.26
CA SER A 196 1.75 11.91 -9.53
C SER A 196 2.80 11.66 -10.61
N GLU A 197 4.10 11.77 -10.26
CA GLU A 197 5.20 11.60 -11.21
C GLU A 197 5.28 10.18 -11.77
N ILE A 198 5.01 9.16 -10.94
CA ILE A 198 5.02 7.75 -11.38
C ILE A 198 3.65 7.26 -11.91
N GLY A 199 2.59 8.07 -11.76
CA GLY A 199 1.25 7.77 -12.27
C GLY A 199 0.38 6.96 -11.32
N LEU A 200 0.61 7.04 -10.00
CA LEU A 200 -0.31 6.55 -8.98
C LEU A 200 -1.45 7.56 -8.73
N PRO A 201 -2.65 7.11 -8.40
CA PRO A 201 -3.78 8.00 -8.17
C PRO A 201 -3.62 8.78 -6.85
N VAL A 202 -3.87 10.09 -6.91
CA VAL A 202 -3.91 11.00 -5.76
C VAL A 202 -5.29 11.64 -5.58
N THR A 203 -6.28 11.24 -6.41
CA THR A 203 -7.66 11.74 -6.38
C THR A 203 -8.65 10.58 -6.48
N LEU A 204 -9.90 10.80 -6.05
CA LEU A 204 -10.99 9.84 -6.24
C LEU A 204 -11.26 9.58 -7.74
N LYS A 205 -11.13 10.61 -8.58
CA LYS A 205 -11.21 10.46 -10.03
C LYS A 205 -10.11 9.56 -10.58
N GLY A 206 -8.88 9.70 -10.06
CA GLY A 206 -7.75 8.82 -10.38
C GLY A 206 -8.03 7.36 -10.02
N LEU A 207 -8.83 7.10 -8.98
CA LEU A 207 -9.32 5.76 -8.62
C LEU A 207 -10.49 5.26 -9.52
N GLY A 208 -10.95 6.06 -10.48
CA GLY A 208 -12.06 5.73 -11.37
C GLY A 208 -13.42 6.15 -10.87
N ILE A 209 -13.51 6.95 -9.80
CA ILE A 209 -14.76 7.50 -9.25
C ILE A 209 -14.99 8.88 -9.87
N ASP A 210 -15.62 8.92 -11.05
CA ASP A 210 -15.90 10.16 -11.76
C ASP A 210 -16.97 11.02 -11.07
N GLU A 211 -17.98 10.38 -10.45
CA GLU A 211 -19.06 11.02 -9.72
C GLU A 211 -19.02 10.60 -8.26
N VAL A 212 -18.55 11.49 -7.39
CA VAL A 212 -18.43 11.22 -5.94
C VAL A 212 -19.81 11.27 -5.28
N LYS A 213 -20.24 10.13 -4.74
CA LYS A 213 -21.49 10.02 -4.00
C LYS A 213 -21.17 9.95 -2.50
N PRO A 214 -21.65 10.92 -1.69
CA PRO A 214 -21.34 10.95 -0.25
C PRO A 214 -21.64 9.64 0.47
N GLU A 215 -22.73 8.96 0.10
CA GLU A 215 -23.13 7.70 0.71
C GLU A 215 -22.15 6.56 0.43
N GLN A 216 -21.57 6.52 -0.78
CA GLN A 216 -20.56 5.52 -1.15
C GLN A 216 -19.26 5.75 -0.37
N ILE A 217 -18.81 7.01 -0.27
CA ILE A 217 -17.58 7.33 0.48
C ILE A 217 -17.79 7.09 1.98
N MET A 218 -18.98 7.39 2.52
CA MET A 218 -19.31 7.06 3.90
C MET A 218 -19.33 5.54 4.12
N GLU A 219 -19.76 4.75 3.16
CA GLU A 219 -19.69 3.28 3.26
C GLU A 219 -18.26 2.77 3.25
N VAL A 220 -17.37 3.32 2.40
CA VAL A 220 -15.92 3.06 2.46
C VAL A 220 -15.38 3.34 3.87
N ALA A 221 -15.74 4.48 4.44
CA ALA A 221 -15.30 4.87 5.78
C ALA A 221 -15.78 3.89 6.87
N ARG A 222 -17.04 3.44 6.80
CA ARG A 222 -17.57 2.45 7.75
C ARG A 222 -16.88 1.10 7.66
N LEU A 223 -16.63 0.63 6.43
CA LEU A 223 -15.95 -0.64 6.21
C LEU A 223 -14.49 -0.58 6.69
N ALA A 224 -13.78 0.50 6.38
CA ALA A 224 -12.41 0.70 6.82
C ALA A 224 -12.28 0.83 8.36
N CYS A 225 -13.31 1.32 9.04
CA CYS A 225 -13.37 1.41 10.51
C CYS A 225 -13.97 0.16 11.18
N ALA A 226 -14.12 -0.95 10.42
CA ALA A 226 -14.61 -2.19 11.01
C ALA A 226 -13.68 -2.71 12.11
N PRO A 227 -14.20 -3.28 13.22
CA PRO A 227 -13.39 -3.66 14.39
C PRO A 227 -12.30 -4.71 14.12
N ASP A 228 -12.44 -5.48 13.05
CA ASP A 228 -11.54 -6.55 12.62
C ASP A 228 -10.58 -6.11 11.51
N ASP A 229 -10.62 -4.82 11.11
CA ASP A 229 -9.66 -4.24 10.17
C ASP A 229 -8.54 -3.44 10.89
N THR A 230 -7.54 -3.02 10.15
CA THR A 230 -6.29 -2.45 10.67
C THR A 230 -6.40 -0.98 11.07
N MET A 231 -7.52 -0.29 10.81
CA MET A 231 -7.75 1.10 11.25
C MET A 231 -7.58 1.26 12.77
N GLY A 232 -7.93 0.23 13.55
CA GLY A 232 -7.74 0.22 15.01
C GLY A 232 -6.26 0.29 15.46
N ASN A 233 -5.31 0.16 14.54
CA ASN A 233 -3.88 0.30 14.81
C ASN A 233 -3.38 1.75 14.71
N MET A 234 -4.25 2.70 14.30
CA MET A 234 -3.91 4.12 14.32
C MET A 234 -3.64 4.61 15.75
N PRO A 235 -2.76 5.60 15.97
CA PRO A 235 -2.40 6.08 17.31
C PRO A 235 -3.47 6.96 17.97
N PHE A 236 -4.65 7.01 17.42
CA PHE A 236 -5.84 7.71 17.90
C PHE A 236 -7.10 6.99 17.40
N ASN A 237 -8.24 7.24 18.04
CA ASN A 237 -9.51 6.69 17.59
C ASN A 237 -9.94 7.37 16.29
N VAL A 238 -10.43 6.59 15.33
CA VAL A 238 -10.93 7.08 14.04
C VAL A 238 -12.40 6.66 13.90
N GLU A 239 -13.28 7.65 13.87
CA GLU A 239 -14.70 7.40 13.57
C GLU A 239 -14.95 7.48 12.05
N PRO A 240 -15.99 6.82 11.52
CA PRO A 240 -16.28 6.86 10.09
C PRO A 240 -16.44 8.29 9.51
N GLU A 241 -16.96 9.21 10.31
CA GLU A 241 -17.14 10.62 9.93
C GLU A 241 -15.80 11.34 9.77
N ASP A 242 -14.82 11.05 10.63
CA ASP A 242 -13.45 11.59 10.54
C ASP A 242 -12.76 11.05 9.29
N LEU A 243 -12.89 9.75 9.05
CA LEU A 243 -12.31 9.12 7.85
C LEU A 243 -12.96 9.63 6.56
N TYR A 244 -14.29 9.81 6.54
CA TYR A 244 -14.97 10.44 5.42
C TYR A 244 -14.40 11.83 5.12
N ALA A 245 -14.23 12.66 6.15
CA ALA A 245 -13.65 13.99 6.00
C ALA A 245 -12.22 13.94 5.46
N ALA A 246 -11.40 12.97 5.94
CA ALA A 246 -10.03 12.78 5.47
C ALA A 246 -9.96 12.30 4.02
N ILE A 247 -10.84 11.40 3.57
CA ILE A 247 -10.94 10.98 2.17
C ILE A 247 -11.26 12.17 1.27
N MET A 248 -12.24 12.97 1.64
CA MET A 248 -12.62 14.16 0.88
C MET A 248 -11.53 15.23 0.90
N GLY A 249 -10.82 15.39 2.03
CA GLY A 249 -9.68 16.27 2.17
C GLY A 249 -8.49 15.86 1.29
N ALA A 250 -8.15 14.57 1.27
CA ALA A 250 -7.10 14.02 0.44
C ALA A 250 -7.40 14.20 -1.06
N ASP A 251 -8.65 13.93 -1.48
CA ASP A 251 -9.09 14.21 -2.85
C ASP A 251 -8.97 15.69 -3.23
N ALA A 252 -9.36 16.58 -2.33
CA ALA A 252 -9.24 18.02 -2.57
C ALA A 252 -7.78 18.47 -2.69
N LEU A 253 -6.88 17.95 -1.84
CA LEU A 253 -5.43 18.21 -1.91
C LEU A 253 -4.84 17.65 -3.22
N GLY A 254 -5.16 16.40 -3.56
CA GLY A 254 -4.72 15.80 -4.82
C GLY A 254 -5.11 16.65 -6.03
N ARG A 255 -6.37 17.11 -6.12
CA ARG A 255 -6.82 18.00 -7.20
C ARG A 255 -6.11 19.35 -7.19
N TYR A 256 -5.86 19.93 -6.01
CA TYR A 256 -5.21 21.22 -5.89
C TYR A 256 -3.76 21.19 -6.39
N TYR A 257 -3.01 20.15 -6.00
CA TYR A 257 -1.59 20.05 -6.36
C TYR A 257 -1.35 19.48 -7.77
N THR A 258 -2.33 18.80 -8.37
CA THR A 258 -2.22 18.30 -9.75
C THR A 258 -2.95 19.16 -10.79
N GLU A 259 -3.56 20.27 -10.38
CA GLU A 259 -4.34 21.16 -11.25
C GLU A 259 -5.52 20.45 -11.97
N GLU A 260 -6.10 19.40 -11.38
CA GLU A 260 -7.25 18.65 -11.89
C GLU A 260 -8.61 19.29 -11.57
#